data_e3fe675b502c7ca758d9801bd9490125
#
_entry.id   e3fe675b502c7ca758d9801bd9490125
#
_cell.length_a   1.000
_cell.length_b   1.000
_cell.length_c   1.000
_cell.angle_alpha   90.00
_cell.angle_beta   90.00
_cell.angle_gamma   90.00
#
_symmetry.space_group_name_H-M   'P 1'
#
loop_
_entity.id
_entity.type
_entity.pdbx_description
1 polymer ?
#
loop_
_entity_poly.entity_id
_entity_poly.type
_entity_poly.pdbx_seq_one_letter_code
_entity_poly.pdbx_strand_id
1 'polypeptide(L)'
;MRISTIQQFNSGVRGIQDNYANASRTQEQISTGKRILSPADDPVATVRLLQLSQESNKLEQYKGNMTAANNSLAQEEAILNSVNNALQRVREIALEAGGGGLSDEDRGALATELEQREEELLDLFNSRNARGEYLFGGYQSNEAPFIKNPDGSYSYQGDEGQRSVQIAGSKTVALNDNGKDLFVDVGNVNRVLTAADAANTGTARISLGVVENKNDYDQNFYPQGSVGIVIGATADTYEIVDSGGTPLVPPVTGALEENDDGGYNIRYAGVSVVLDGAPAAGDSFTITTGDSTATSDKRETRGILETIANLRETLETPTTSSEDKLQRRDVIAITLDNLDNAMNSVLQVQTTIGARMNVIESTQLQNGELSLINTSVTSELEDLDYAEALSRLSLQTIVLEAAQQSFVKVSGLSLFNLL
;
A
#
# COMPACT_ATOMS: atom_id res chain seq x y z
N MET A 1 52.47 57.12 42.55
CA MET A 1 52.46 55.65 42.73
C MET A 1 53.63 55.10 41.87
N ARG A 2 54.61 54.46 42.47
CA ARG A 2 55.67 53.78 41.74
C ARG A 2 55.10 52.42 41.28
N ILE A 3 54.77 52.26 40.02
CA ILE A 3 54.47 50.94 39.45
C ILE A 3 55.79 50.17 39.51
N SER A 4 55.80 48.98 40.12
CA SER A 4 56.96 48.12 40.21
C SER A 4 57.38 47.76 38.78
N THR A 5 58.70 47.82 38.46
CA THR A 5 59.27 47.44 37.16
C THR A 5 58.85 46.05 36.76
N ILE A 6 58.74 45.14 37.73
CA ILE A 6 58.25 43.77 37.50
C ILE A 6 56.76 43.78 37.08
N GLN A 7 55.94 44.64 37.65
CA GLN A 7 54.52 44.74 37.30
C GLN A 7 54.36 45.30 35.86
N GLN A 8 55.18 46.27 35.46
CA GLN A 8 55.19 46.81 34.11
C GLN A 8 55.67 45.79 33.09
N PHE A 9 56.71 45.01 33.42
CA PHE A 9 57.18 43.92 32.59
C PHE A 9 56.10 42.85 32.40
N ASN A 10 55.49 42.36 33.49
CA ASN A 10 54.43 41.37 33.44
C ASN A 10 53.17 41.84 32.68
N SER A 11 52.86 43.14 32.76
CA SER A 11 51.77 43.72 31.95
C SER A 11 52.07 43.78 30.48
N GLY A 12 53.34 44.10 30.12
CA GLY A 12 53.83 44.06 28.73
C GLY A 12 53.81 42.68 28.11
N VAL A 13 54.30 41.67 28.85
CA VAL A 13 54.27 40.25 28.45
C VAL A 13 52.83 39.78 28.21
N ARG A 14 51.91 40.07 29.14
CA ARG A 14 50.49 39.72 28.99
C ARG A 14 49.88 40.37 27.75
N GLY A 15 50.12 41.66 27.51
CA GLY A 15 49.62 42.37 26.31
C GLY A 15 50.14 41.76 24.99
N ILE A 16 51.42 41.31 24.95
CA ILE A 16 51.94 40.60 23.78
C ILE A 16 51.30 39.22 23.62
N GLN A 17 51.12 38.47 24.71
CA GLN A 17 50.43 37.16 24.67
C GLN A 17 49.00 37.27 24.21
N ASP A 18 48.24 38.26 24.69
CA ASP A 18 46.88 38.53 24.29
C ASP A 18 46.78 38.90 22.80
N ASN A 19 47.67 39.79 22.30
CA ASN A 19 47.74 40.13 20.91
C ASN A 19 48.11 38.94 20.00
N TYR A 20 49.04 38.10 20.44
CA TYR A 20 49.40 36.90 19.72
C TYR A 20 48.23 35.91 19.67
N ALA A 21 47.54 35.70 20.79
CA ALA A 21 46.36 34.84 20.84
C ALA A 21 45.24 35.33 19.93
N ASN A 22 44.97 36.65 19.90
CA ASN A 22 43.98 37.26 18.99
C ASN A 22 44.36 37.07 17.52
N ALA A 23 45.63 37.30 17.15
CA ALA A 23 46.11 37.11 15.78
C ALA A 23 46.03 35.63 15.35
N SER A 24 46.44 34.69 16.24
CA SER A 24 46.35 33.25 16.01
C SER A 24 44.92 32.81 15.80
N ARG A 25 43.98 33.31 16.62
CA ARG A 25 42.56 33.01 16.51
C ARG A 25 41.97 33.52 15.17
N THR A 26 42.30 34.74 14.76
CA THR A 26 41.85 35.28 13.45
C THR A 26 42.43 34.45 12.30
N GLN A 27 43.67 33.99 12.41
CA GLN A 27 44.26 33.09 11.44
C GLN A 27 43.57 31.73 11.38
N GLU A 28 43.14 31.18 12.50
CA GLU A 28 42.39 29.95 12.57
C GLU A 28 40.99 30.13 11.95
N GLN A 29 40.30 31.24 12.22
CA GLN A 29 39.03 31.62 11.54
C GLN A 29 39.20 31.68 10.02
N ILE A 30 40.25 32.30 9.53
CA ILE A 30 40.56 32.38 8.09
C ILE A 30 40.84 31.00 7.50
N SER A 31 41.57 30.15 8.25
CA SER A 31 41.92 28.80 7.81
C SER A 31 40.69 27.89 7.75
N THR A 32 39.76 28.02 8.68
CA THR A 32 38.55 27.18 8.75
C THR A 32 37.39 27.75 7.94
N GLY A 33 37.43 29.04 7.58
CA GLY A 33 36.32 29.73 6.96
C GLY A 33 35.15 30.05 7.90
N LYS A 34 35.32 29.77 9.21
CA LYS A 34 34.26 29.92 10.21
C LYS A 34 34.51 31.08 11.15
N ARG A 35 33.48 31.89 11.39
CA ARG A 35 33.49 32.97 12.36
C ARG A 35 33.50 32.47 13.79
N ILE A 36 32.75 31.37 14.06
CA ILE A 36 32.60 30.75 15.37
C ILE A 36 33.40 29.46 15.42
N LEU A 37 34.47 29.43 16.19
CA LEU A 37 35.33 28.27 16.37
C LEU A 37 34.97 27.47 17.63
N SER A 38 34.47 28.15 18.65
CA SER A 38 34.11 27.55 19.93
C SER A 38 32.82 28.14 20.49
N PRO A 39 32.08 27.42 21.35
CA PRO A 39 30.89 27.94 22.00
C PRO A 39 31.11 29.23 22.82
N ALA A 40 32.35 29.48 23.24
CA ALA A 40 32.73 30.68 23.97
C ALA A 40 32.74 31.95 23.09
N ASP A 41 32.81 31.80 21.78
CA ASP A 41 32.88 32.89 20.82
C ASP A 41 31.56 33.65 20.66
N ASP A 42 30.50 32.87 20.50
CA ASP A 42 29.12 33.35 20.43
C ASP A 42 28.16 32.22 20.95
N PRO A 43 27.86 32.23 22.24
CA PRO A 43 27.01 31.18 22.85
C PRO A 43 25.59 31.14 22.24
N VAL A 44 25.05 32.28 21.84
CA VAL A 44 23.69 32.37 21.28
C VAL A 44 23.67 31.76 19.87
N ALA A 45 24.61 32.16 19.04
CA ALA A 45 24.72 31.62 17.68
C ALA A 45 25.05 30.12 17.73
N THR A 46 25.90 29.67 18.65
CA THR A 46 26.23 28.23 18.80
C THR A 46 25.01 27.38 19.14
N VAL A 47 24.14 27.84 20.05
CA VAL A 47 22.88 27.13 20.36
C VAL A 47 21.99 27.08 19.12
N ARG A 48 21.91 28.17 18.37
CA ARG A 48 21.12 28.21 17.12
C ARG A 48 21.68 27.27 16.05
N LEU A 49 22.99 27.25 15.85
CA LEU A 49 23.67 26.33 14.94
C LEU A 49 23.45 24.88 15.32
N LEU A 50 23.45 24.54 16.62
CA LEU A 50 23.13 23.20 17.09
C LEU A 50 21.69 22.80 16.75
N GLN A 51 20.72 23.72 16.93
CA GLN A 51 19.31 23.47 16.55
C GLN A 51 19.17 23.23 15.06
N LEU A 52 19.80 24.09 14.22
CA LEU A 52 19.79 23.95 12.76
C LEU A 52 20.44 22.63 12.30
N SER A 53 21.55 22.24 12.95
CA SER A 53 22.20 20.96 12.67
C SER A 53 21.29 19.77 13.02
N GLN A 54 20.60 19.80 14.16
CA GLN A 54 19.61 18.75 14.51
C GLN A 54 18.46 18.70 13.53
N GLU A 55 17.96 19.85 13.07
CA GLU A 55 16.91 19.93 12.05
C GLU A 55 17.38 19.39 10.70
N SER A 56 18.59 19.77 10.27
CA SER A 56 19.21 19.26 9.04
C SER A 56 19.35 17.74 9.07
N ASN A 57 19.81 17.17 10.19
CA ASN A 57 19.90 15.71 10.36
C ASN A 57 18.54 15.01 10.25
N LYS A 58 17.47 15.63 10.80
CA LYS A 58 16.10 15.09 10.65
C LYS A 58 15.63 15.16 9.19
N LEU A 59 15.87 16.25 8.50
CA LEU A 59 15.52 16.39 7.09
C LEU A 59 16.24 15.37 6.22
N GLU A 60 17.51 15.08 6.49
CA GLU A 60 18.26 14.04 5.77
C GLU A 60 17.71 12.64 6.08
N GLN A 61 17.33 12.36 7.33
CA GLN A 61 16.64 11.12 7.69
C GLN A 61 15.31 10.98 6.94
N TYR A 62 14.50 12.04 6.89
CA TYR A 62 13.24 12.03 6.15
C TYR A 62 13.47 11.81 4.66
N LYS A 63 14.49 12.40 4.07
CA LYS A 63 14.88 12.18 2.68
C LYS A 63 15.24 10.71 2.41
N GLY A 64 16.03 10.10 3.30
CA GLY A 64 16.32 8.66 3.24
C GLY A 64 15.07 7.79 3.33
N ASN A 65 14.16 8.12 4.25
CA ASN A 65 12.88 7.46 4.42
C ASN A 65 11.99 7.58 3.17
N MET A 66 11.90 8.78 2.58
CA MET A 66 11.13 9.02 1.35
C MET A 66 11.69 8.24 0.17
N THR A 67 13.01 8.17 0.03
CA THR A 67 13.65 7.36 -1.01
C THR A 67 13.34 5.87 -0.84
N ALA A 68 13.42 5.35 0.38
CA ALA A 68 13.09 3.95 0.67
C ALA A 68 11.60 3.66 0.41
N ALA A 69 10.70 4.58 0.81
CA ALA A 69 9.28 4.47 0.56
C ALA A 69 8.94 4.45 -0.93
N ASN A 70 9.51 5.39 -1.69
CA ASN A 70 9.28 5.48 -3.13
C ASN A 70 9.74 4.20 -3.86
N ASN A 71 10.90 3.66 -3.50
CA ASN A 71 11.40 2.41 -4.06
C ASN A 71 10.50 1.21 -3.74
N SER A 72 9.97 1.13 -2.50
CA SER A 72 9.06 0.06 -2.10
C SER A 72 7.74 0.13 -2.85
N LEU A 73 7.14 1.32 -2.93
CA LEU A 73 5.88 1.56 -3.64
C LEU A 73 6.00 1.34 -5.15
N ALA A 74 7.10 1.78 -5.77
CA ALA A 74 7.35 1.55 -7.19
C ALA A 74 7.52 0.05 -7.51
N GLN A 75 8.15 -0.72 -6.61
CA GLN A 75 8.26 -2.16 -6.77
C GLN A 75 6.89 -2.84 -6.64
N GLU A 76 6.10 -2.44 -5.65
CA GLU A 76 4.73 -2.96 -5.46
C GLU A 76 3.84 -2.65 -6.67
N GLU A 77 3.88 -1.42 -7.19
CA GLU A 77 3.17 -1.02 -8.41
C GLU A 77 3.56 -1.89 -9.61
N ALA A 78 4.85 -2.18 -9.80
CA ALA A 78 5.33 -3.03 -10.90
C ALA A 78 4.79 -4.47 -10.78
N ILE A 79 4.73 -5.03 -9.56
CA ILE A 79 4.16 -6.37 -9.33
C ILE A 79 2.65 -6.34 -9.57
N LEU A 80 1.92 -5.33 -9.07
CA LEU A 80 0.48 -5.20 -9.29
C LEU A 80 0.12 -5.04 -10.78
N ASN A 81 0.97 -4.37 -11.57
CA ASN A 81 0.82 -4.33 -13.03
C ASN A 81 0.94 -5.72 -13.64
N SER A 82 1.89 -6.55 -13.17
CA SER A 82 2.05 -7.93 -13.64
C SER A 82 0.86 -8.80 -13.23
N VAL A 83 0.36 -8.64 -12.00
CA VAL A 83 -0.87 -9.30 -11.52
C VAL A 83 -2.06 -8.94 -12.42
N ASN A 84 -2.26 -7.66 -12.72
CA ASN A 84 -3.36 -7.22 -13.58
C ASN A 84 -3.27 -7.84 -14.99
N ASN A 85 -2.07 -7.92 -15.58
CA ASN A 85 -1.86 -8.57 -16.87
C ASN A 85 -2.18 -10.08 -16.82
N ALA A 86 -1.78 -10.77 -15.75
CA ALA A 86 -2.10 -12.19 -15.56
C ALA A 86 -3.62 -12.38 -15.39
N LEU A 87 -4.31 -11.53 -14.62
CA LEU A 87 -5.76 -11.57 -14.45
C LEU A 87 -6.51 -11.31 -15.76
N GLN A 88 -6.04 -10.36 -16.59
CA GLN A 88 -6.60 -10.14 -17.93
C GLN A 88 -6.48 -11.39 -18.80
N ARG A 89 -5.34 -12.09 -18.76
CA ARG A 89 -5.18 -13.34 -19.51
C ARG A 89 -6.10 -14.43 -19.00
N VAL A 90 -6.25 -14.57 -17.67
CA VAL A 90 -7.24 -15.50 -17.07
C VAL A 90 -8.67 -15.17 -17.54
N ARG A 91 -9.02 -13.89 -17.61
CA ARG A 91 -10.31 -13.43 -18.11
C ARG A 91 -10.53 -13.79 -19.58
N GLU A 92 -9.51 -13.66 -20.42
CA GLU A 92 -9.57 -14.10 -21.83
C GLU A 92 -9.82 -15.61 -21.91
N ILE A 93 -9.11 -16.42 -21.11
CA ILE A 93 -9.29 -17.87 -21.06
C ILE A 93 -10.71 -18.21 -20.62
N ALA A 94 -11.23 -17.52 -19.59
CA ALA A 94 -12.60 -17.73 -19.11
C ALA A 94 -13.65 -17.41 -20.20
N LEU A 95 -13.45 -16.33 -20.96
CA LEU A 95 -14.32 -15.99 -22.10
C LEU A 95 -14.23 -17.03 -23.23
N GLU A 96 -13.04 -17.51 -23.55
CA GLU A 96 -12.84 -18.58 -24.52
C GLU A 96 -13.51 -19.88 -24.08
N ALA A 97 -13.37 -20.24 -22.79
CA ALA A 97 -13.99 -21.41 -22.19
C ALA A 97 -15.54 -21.36 -22.22
N GLY A 98 -16.13 -20.15 -22.21
CA GLY A 98 -17.58 -19.92 -22.38
C GLY A 98 -18.09 -20.17 -23.81
N GLY A 99 -17.19 -20.33 -24.79
CA GLY A 99 -17.57 -20.64 -26.16
C GLY A 99 -18.26 -22.01 -26.31
N GLY A 100 -19.44 -22.02 -26.90
CA GLY A 100 -20.32 -23.21 -26.98
C GLY A 100 -19.81 -24.38 -27.81
N GLY A 101 -18.66 -24.27 -28.50
CA GLY A 101 -18.16 -25.25 -29.46
C GLY A 101 -16.93 -26.05 -29.00
N LEU A 102 -16.43 -25.83 -27.78
CA LEU A 102 -15.20 -26.47 -27.31
C LEU A 102 -15.42 -27.95 -26.96
N SER A 103 -14.47 -28.81 -27.41
CA SER A 103 -14.38 -30.20 -26.95
C SER A 103 -13.84 -30.31 -25.51
N ASP A 104 -13.97 -31.48 -24.89
CA ASP A 104 -13.37 -31.74 -23.56
C ASP A 104 -11.83 -31.62 -23.61
N GLU A 105 -11.21 -31.98 -24.75
CA GLU A 105 -9.76 -31.85 -24.97
C GLU A 105 -9.33 -30.37 -25.03
N ASP A 106 -10.08 -29.53 -25.75
CA ASP A 106 -9.83 -28.08 -25.82
C ASP A 106 -9.95 -27.43 -24.43
N ARG A 107 -10.98 -27.82 -23.65
CA ARG A 107 -11.14 -27.35 -22.29
C ARG A 107 -10.02 -27.79 -21.36
N GLY A 108 -9.53 -29.02 -21.51
CA GLY A 108 -8.36 -29.52 -20.78
C GLY A 108 -7.09 -28.71 -21.11
N ALA A 109 -6.94 -28.27 -22.37
CA ALA A 109 -5.84 -27.39 -22.75
C ALA A 109 -5.95 -26.01 -22.06
N LEU A 110 -7.15 -25.42 -22.01
CA LEU A 110 -7.40 -24.15 -21.28
C LEU A 110 -7.19 -24.32 -19.78
N ALA A 111 -7.59 -25.44 -19.17
CA ALA A 111 -7.35 -25.75 -17.78
C ALA A 111 -5.85 -25.83 -17.46
N THR A 112 -5.05 -26.42 -18.37
CA THR A 112 -3.58 -26.46 -18.23
C THR A 112 -2.98 -25.06 -18.31
N GLU A 113 -3.49 -24.16 -19.16
CA GLU A 113 -3.04 -22.77 -19.20
C GLU A 113 -3.43 -22.02 -17.91
N LEU A 114 -4.63 -22.27 -17.36
CA LEU A 114 -5.05 -21.70 -16.08
C LEU A 114 -4.13 -22.14 -14.93
N GLU A 115 -3.71 -23.39 -14.90
CA GLU A 115 -2.74 -23.87 -13.90
C GLU A 115 -1.43 -23.08 -13.95
N GLN A 116 -0.91 -22.80 -15.17
CA GLN A 116 0.28 -21.96 -15.32
C GLN A 116 0.04 -20.52 -14.83
N ARG A 117 -1.17 -19.96 -15.03
CA ARG A 117 -1.51 -18.63 -14.53
C ARG A 117 -1.69 -18.61 -13.00
N GLU A 118 -2.23 -19.69 -12.41
CA GLU A 118 -2.27 -19.85 -10.94
C GLU A 118 -0.87 -19.84 -10.34
N GLU A 119 0.08 -20.59 -10.92
CA GLU A 119 1.47 -20.62 -10.45
C GLU A 119 2.15 -19.26 -10.60
N GLU A 120 1.98 -18.60 -11.76
CA GLU A 120 2.50 -17.24 -11.99
C GLU A 120 1.94 -16.24 -10.96
N LEU A 121 0.64 -16.27 -10.70
CA LEU A 121 0.03 -15.37 -9.69
C LEU A 121 0.51 -15.70 -8.28
N LEU A 122 0.65 -16.97 -7.92
CA LEU A 122 1.21 -17.38 -6.63
C LEU A 122 2.63 -16.85 -6.42
N ASP A 123 3.46 -16.91 -7.47
CA ASP A 123 4.83 -16.36 -7.45
C ASP A 123 4.82 -14.82 -7.31
N LEU A 124 3.92 -14.14 -8.03
CA LEU A 124 3.75 -12.69 -7.91
C LEU A 124 3.28 -12.27 -6.52
N PHE A 125 2.34 -13.00 -5.92
CA PHE A 125 1.85 -12.75 -4.55
C PHE A 125 2.92 -13.02 -3.49
N ASN A 126 3.88 -13.91 -3.78
CA ASN A 126 5.05 -14.22 -2.95
C ASN A 126 6.30 -13.44 -3.37
N SER A 127 6.15 -12.34 -4.11
CA SER A 127 7.28 -11.52 -4.52
C SER A 127 8.02 -10.90 -3.35
N ARG A 128 9.36 -10.80 -3.48
CA ARG A 128 10.25 -10.24 -2.46
C ARG A 128 10.90 -8.94 -2.92
N ASN A 129 11.18 -8.08 -1.97
CA ASN A 129 12.00 -6.89 -2.21
C ASN A 129 13.52 -7.24 -2.27
N ALA A 130 14.36 -6.24 -2.57
CA ALA A 130 15.80 -6.39 -2.64
C ALA A 130 16.47 -6.84 -1.31
N ARG A 131 15.75 -6.73 -0.18
CA ARG A 131 16.19 -7.19 1.14
C ARG A 131 15.77 -8.64 1.44
N GLY A 132 15.04 -9.27 0.52
CA GLY A 132 14.49 -10.62 0.68
C GLY A 132 13.19 -10.69 1.48
N GLU A 133 12.59 -9.56 1.85
CA GLU A 133 11.32 -9.48 2.56
C GLU A 133 10.14 -9.63 1.58
N TYR A 134 9.11 -10.37 1.95
CA TYR A 134 7.89 -10.48 1.17
C TYR A 134 7.09 -9.16 1.18
N LEU A 135 6.59 -8.76 0.02
CA LEU A 135 5.89 -7.49 -0.16
C LEU A 135 4.50 -7.50 0.49
N PHE A 136 3.76 -8.59 0.31
CA PHE A 136 2.35 -8.70 0.68
C PHE A 136 2.09 -9.44 2.01
N GLY A 137 3.14 -9.71 2.80
CA GLY A 137 3.04 -10.43 4.08
C GLY A 137 2.62 -9.57 5.28
N GLY A 138 2.33 -8.29 5.10
CA GLY A 138 2.03 -7.39 6.20
C GLY A 138 3.26 -7.08 7.05
N TYR A 139 3.17 -7.27 8.38
CA TYR A 139 4.32 -7.21 9.28
C TYR A 139 5.17 -8.50 9.23
N GLN A 140 4.57 -9.64 8.82
CA GLN A 140 5.24 -10.94 8.71
C GLN A 140 5.95 -11.08 7.36
N SER A 141 6.96 -10.27 7.12
CA SER A 141 7.65 -10.20 5.83
C SER A 141 8.73 -11.28 5.60
N ASN A 142 8.97 -12.16 6.56
CA ASN A 142 10.04 -13.17 6.47
C ASN A 142 9.53 -14.55 5.98
N GLU A 143 8.23 -14.80 6.05
CA GLU A 143 7.58 -16.04 5.63
C GLU A 143 6.72 -15.80 4.40
N ALA A 144 6.56 -16.83 3.55
CA ALA A 144 5.75 -16.74 2.35
C ALA A 144 4.28 -16.48 2.71
N PRO A 145 3.68 -15.35 2.26
CA PRO A 145 2.31 -15.03 2.63
C PRO A 145 1.27 -15.96 2.01
N PHE A 146 1.55 -16.59 0.88
CA PHE A 146 0.61 -17.50 0.20
C PHE A 146 1.20 -18.89 0.05
N ILE A 147 0.43 -19.91 0.46
CA ILE A 147 0.84 -21.31 0.39
C ILE A 147 -0.27 -22.11 -0.31
N LYS A 148 0.13 -22.96 -1.26
CA LYS A 148 -0.73 -23.96 -1.87
C LYS A 148 -0.76 -25.19 -0.96
N ASN A 149 -1.93 -25.55 -0.47
CA ASN A 149 -2.13 -26.72 0.40
C ASN A 149 -2.14 -28.02 -0.43
N PRO A 150 -1.94 -29.19 0.22
CA PRO A 150 -1.97 -30.49 -0.48
C PRO A 150 -3.33 -30.84 -1.10
N ASP A 151 -4.42 -30.23 -0.64
CA ASP A 151 -5.78 -30.38 -1.18
C ASP A 151 -6.06 -29.46 -2.39
N GLY A 152 -5.06 -28.66 -2.82
CA GLY A 152 -5.17 -27.72 -3.91
C GLY A 152 -5.71 -26.35 -3.52
N SER A 153 -6.15 -26.16 -2.27
CA SER A 153 -6.59 -24.85 -1.75
C SER A 153 -5.40 -23.92 -1.48
N TYR A 154 -5.69 -22.63 -1.30
CA TYR A 154 -4.69 -21.63 -0.98
C TYR A 154 -4.94 -21.03 0.41
N SER A 155 -3.88 -20.82 1.18
CA SER A 155 -3.95 -20.19 2.50
C SER A 155 -3.04 -18.98 2.58
N TYR A 156 -3.54 -17.91 3.23
CA TYR A 156 -2.77 -16.73 3.54
C TYR A 156 -2.17 -16.86 4.95
N GLN A 157 -0.86 -16.75 5.06
CA GLN A 157 -0.08 -16.89 6.29
C GLN A 157 0.47 -15.55 6.80
N GLY A 158 0.25 -14.47 6.05
CA GLY A 158 0.62 -13.12 6.48
C GLY A 158 -0.35 -12.53 7.49
N ASP A 159 -0.15 -11.27 7.84
CA ASP A 159 -1.06 -10.49 8.67
C ASP A 159 -1.64 -9.28 7.91
N GLU A 160 -2.61 -8.60 8.53
CA GLU A 160 -3.29 -7.42 7.97
C GLU A 160 -2.50 -6.12 8.23
N GLY A 161 -1.25 -6.22 8.67
CA GLY A 161 -0.42 -5.09 9.04
C GLY A 161 0.06 -4.26 7.84
N GLN A 162 0.19 -2.96 8.06
CA GLN A 162 0.72 -2.03 7.08
C GLN A 162 1.90 -1.27 7.69
N ARG A 163 3.09 -1.49 7.15
CA ARG A 163 4.31 -0.80 7.62
C ARG A 163 4.29 0.64 7.15
N SER A 164 4.62 1.56 8.02
CA SER A 164 4.68 2.98 7.69
C SER A 164 6.00 3.60 8.11
N VAL A 165 6.41 4.66 7.42
CA VAL A 165 7.62 5.43 7.72
C VAL A 165 7.30 6.90 7.82
N GLN A 166 8.00 7.58 8.73
CA GLN A 166 7.88 9.03 8.89
C GLN A 166 8.68 9.77 7.82
N ILE A 167 8.02 10.67 7.09
CA ILE A 167 8.59 11.48 6.00
C ILE A 167 8.66 12.97 6.29
N ALA A 168 8.01 13.42 7.37
CA ALA A 168 8.10 14.78 7.92
C ALA A 168 7.71 14.77 9.40
N GLY A 169 7.74 15.91 10.07
CA GLY A 169 7.46 16.03 11.49
C GLY A 169 6.16 15.39 11.96
N SER A 170 5.10 15.48 11.16
CA SER A 170 3.76 14.93 11.44
C SER A 170 3.20 14.03 10.31
N LYS A 171 4.00 13.72 9.28
CA LYS A 171 3.54 12.92 8.13
C LYS A 171 4.18 11.55 8.14
N THR A 172 3.35 10.51 7.99
CA THR A 172 3.76 9.13 7.77
C THR A 172 3.17 8.63 6.46
N VAL A 173 3.86 7.71 5.79
CA VAL A 173 3.38 7.05 4.56
C VAL A 173 3.54 5.54 4.74
N ALA A 174 2.53 4.79 4.31
CA ALA A 174 2.59 3.34 4.27
C ALA A 174 3.53 2.87 3.15
N LEU A 175 4.31 1.83 3.44
CA LEU A 175 5.34 1.26 2.57
C LEU A 175 4.88 0.07 1.77
N ASN A 176 3.79 -0.59 2.18
CA ASN A 176 3.26 -1.80 1.59
C ASN A 176 1.75 -1.89 1.84
N ASP A 177 1.09 -2.73 1.07
CA ASP A 177 -0.27 -3.18 1.30
C ASP A 177 -0.26 -4.68 1.65
N ASN A 178 -1.25 -5.17 2.41
CA ASN A 178 -1.29 -6.58 2.79
C ASN A 178 -1.99 -7.41 1.71
N GLY A 179 -1.55 -8.65 1.57
CA GLY A 179 -2.07 -9.56 0.54
C GLY A 179 -3.48 -10.06 0.81
N LYS A 180 -3.94 -10.02 2.06
CA LYS A 180 -5.29 -10.46 2.41
C LYS A 180 -6.34 -9.55 1.79
N ASP A 181 -6.25 -8.24 2.02
CA ASP A 181 -7.20 -7.27 1.48
C ASP A 181 -7.15 -7.21 -0.04
N LEU A 182 -5.95 -7.45 -0.62
CA LEU A 182 -5.73 -7.37 -2.06
C LEU A 182 -6.23 -8.59 -2.83
N PHE A 183 -5.92 -9.82 -2.33
CA PHE A 183 -6.00 -11.04 -3.12
C PHE A 183 -6.90 -12.12 -2.51
N VAL A 184 -7.26 -12.00 -1.21
CA VAL A 184 -8.10 -12.96 -0.50
C VAL A 184 -9.50 -12.41 -0.26
N ASP A 185 -9.61 -11.21 0.30
CA ASP A 185 -10.89 -10.59 0.64
C ASP A 185 -11.52 -9.84 -0.55
N VAL A 186 -11.46 -10.45 -1.74
CA VAL A 186 -12.07 -9.91 -2.96
C VAL A 186 -13.58 -10.19 -2.93
N GLY A 187 -14.39 -9.18 -3.27
CA GLY A 187 -15.85 -9.31 -3.26
C GLY A 187 -16.34 -10.42 -4.19
N ASN A 188 -17.06 -11.38 -3.62
CA ASN A 188 -17.62 -12.52 -4.35
C ASN A 188 -19.07 -12.20 -4.79
N VAL A 189 -19.40 -12.45 -6.03
CA VAL A 189 -20.77 -12.30 -6.53
C VAL A 189 -21.65 -13.50 -6.22
N ASN A 190 -21.08 -14.70 -6.03
CA ASN A 190 -21.82 -15.92 -5.66
C ASN A 190 -21.89 -16.05 -4.13
N ARG A 191 -22.86 -15.34 -3.53
CA ARG A 191 -23.07 -15.31 -2.06
C ARG A 191 -24.21 -16.18 -1.57
N VAL A 192 -24.96 -16.78 -2.50
CA VAL A 192 -26.15 -17.54 -2.21
C VAL A 192 -25.99 -18.99 -2.69
N LEU A 193 -26.71 -19.90 -2.04
CA LEU A 193 -26.87 -21.29 -2.43
C LEU A 193 -28.25 -21.44 -3.06
N THR A 194 -28.32 -22.14 -4.17
CA THR A 194 -29.58 -22.46 -4.86
C THR A 194 -29.82 -23.96 -4.85
N ALA A 195 -31.05 -24.39 -4.68
CA ALA A 195 -31.43 -25.77 -4.75
C ALA A 195 -32.83 -25.92 -5.36
N ALA A 196 -33.03 -26.96 -6.17
CA ALA A 196 -34.33 -27.39 -6.64
C ALA A 196 -34.94 -28.40 -5.64
N ASP A 197 -36.26 -28.33 -5.43
CA ASP A 197 -36.96 -29.35 -4.60
C ASP A 197 -36.95 -30.68 -5.35
N ALA A 198 -36.72 -31.77 -4.59
CA ALA A 198 -36.74 -33.13 -5.13
C ALA A 198 -38.12 -33.57 -5.65
N ALA A 199 -39.19 -32.87 -5.25
CA ALA A 199 -40.56 -33.15 -5.69
C ALA A 199 -40.92 -32.43 -7.01
N ASN A 200 -40.05 -31.63 -7.58
CA ASN A 200 -40.28 -30.94 -8.85
C ASN A 200 -40.55 -31.94 -9.97
N THR A 201 -41.52 -31.62 -10.80
CA THR A 201 -41.97 -32.46 -11.92
C THR A 201 -41.57 -31.96 -13.29
N GLY A 202 -41.19 -30.66 -13.37
CA GLY A 202 -40.66 -30.03 -14.56
C GLY A 202 -39.18 -30.41 -14.81
N THR A 203 -38.64 -29.90 -15.89
CA THR A 203 -37.22 -30.11 -16.25
C THR A 203 -36.37 -28.87 -15.93
N ALA A 204 -36.98 -27.86 -15.29
CA ALA A 204 -36.30 -26.62 -14.96
C ALA A 204 -35.24 -26.84 -13.87
N ARG A 205 -34.13 -26.16 -14.05
CA ARG A 205 -33.00 -26.11 -13.12
C ARG A 205 -32.73 -24.68 -12.73
N ILE A 206 -32.39 -24.50 -11.47
CA ILE A 206 -31.96 -23.17 -10.99
C ILE A 206 -30.46 -23.02 -11.16
N SER A 207 -30.02 -21.87 -11.68
CA SER A 207 -28.61 -21.51 -11.80
C SER A 207 -27.98 -21.26 -10.45
N LEU A 208 -26.65 -21.17 -10.41
CA LEU A 208 -25.93 -20.59 -9.28
C LEU A 208 -26.35 -19.11 -9.12
N GLY A 209 -26.80 -18.74 -7.93
CA GLY A 209 -27.29 -17.38 -7.70
C GLY A 209 -26.15 -16.35 -7.67
N VAL A 210 -26.42 -15.19 -8.22
CA VAL A 210 -25.49 -14.05 -8.30
C VAL A 210 -26.10 -12.85 -7.56
N VAL A 211 -25.28 -12.15 -6.77
CA VAL A 211 -25.66 -10.89 -6.13
C VAL A 211 -25.30 -9.74 -7.07
N GLU A 212 -26.27 -9.23 -7.82
CA GLU A 212 -26.11 -8.09 -8.72
C GLU A 212 -26.08 -6.75 -7.97
N ASN A 213 -26.84 -6.64 -6.88
CA ASN A 213 -26.91 -5.43 -6.07
C ASN A 213 -26.63 -5.75 -4.59
N LYS A 214 -25.39 -5.46 -4.16
CA LYS A 214 -24.93 -5.72 -2.79
C LYS A 214 -25.79 -4.99 -1.75
N ASN A 215 -26.13 -3.73 -1.97
CA ASN A 215 -26.89 -2.94 -0.98
C ASN A 215 -28.29 -3.49 -0.76
N ASP A 216 -28.95 -3.91 -1.83
CA ASP A 216 -30.28 -4.51 -1.77
C ASP A 216 -30.22 -5.90 -1.11
N TYR A 217 -29.23 -6.70 -1.45
CA TYR A 217 -28.94 -7.98 -0.80
C TYR A 217 -28.76 -7.83 0.70
N ASP A 218 -27.85 -6.95 1.14
CA ASP A 218 -27.54 -6.74 2.56
C ASP A 218 -28.75 -6.24 3.36
N GLN A 219 -29.61 -5.42 2.75
CA GLN A 219 -30.77 -4.82 3.42
C GLN A 219 -32.03 -5.70 3.39
N ASN A 220 -32.28 -6.40 2.28
CA ASN A 220 -33.57 -7.02 2.03
C ASN A 220 -33.49 -8.55 1.92
N PHE A 221 -32.40 -9.13 1.41
CA PHE A 221 -32.24 -10.58 1.29
C PHE A 221 -31.59 -11.20 2.52
N TYR A 222 -30.42 -10.67 2.92
CA TYR A 222 -29.60 -11.23 4.00
C TYR A 222 -30.37 -11.39 5.33
N PRO A 223 -31.22 -10.45 5.77
CA PRO A 223 -32.00 -10.60 7.00
C PRO A 223 -33.04 -11.72 6.95
N GLN A 224 -33.51 -12.08 5.75
CA GLN A 224 -34.49 -13.18 5.58
C GLN A 224 -33.79 -14.56 5.62
N GLY A 225 -32.53 -14.61 5.18
CA GLY A 225 -31.68 -15.80 5.21
C GLY A 225 -32.02 -16.86 4.17
N SER A 226 -33.30 -17.00 3.79
CA SER A 226 -33.76 -17.96 2.79
C SER A 226 -35.10 -17.52 2.20
N VAL A 227 -35.25 -17.72 0.89
CA VAL A 227 -36.51 -17.53 0.17
C VAL A 227 -36.75 -18.70 -0.78
N GLY A 228 -38.03 -19.00 -1.05
CA GLY A 228 -38.45 -19.95 -2.06
C GLY A 228 -38.99 -19.24 -3.30
N ILE A 229 -38.81 -19.85 -4.46
CA ILE A 229 -39.50 -19.51 -5.71
C ILE A 229 -40.48 -20.64 -5.99
N VAL A 230 -41.76 -20.33 -6.09
CA VAL A 230 -42.80 -21.33 -6.40
C VAL A 230 -43.40 -20.97 -7.76
N ILE A 231 -43.47 -21.95 -8.66
CA ILE A 231 -44.02 -21.78 -9.99
C ILE A 231 -45.55 -21.82 -9.90
N GLY A 232 -46.19 -20.81 -10.52
CA GLY A 232 -47.64 -20.66 -10.51
C GLY A 232 -48.38 -21.76 -11.24
N ALA A 233 -49.72 -21.77 -11.09
CA ALA A 233 -50.59 -22.78 -11.64
C ALA A 233 -50.60 -22.90 -13.18
N THR A 234 -50.18 -21.83 -13.88
CA THR A 234 -50.07 -21.81 -15.35
C THR A 234 -48.67 -22.07 -15.88
N ALA A 235 -47.71 -22.28 -14.98
CA ALA A 235 -46.26 -22.47 -15.29
C ALA A 235 -45.59 -21.31 -16.04
N ASP A 236 -46.26 -20.17 -16.18
CA ASP A 236 -45.75 -18.94 -16.80
C ASP A 236 -45.55 -17.79 -15.81
N THR A 237 -45.85 -18.06 -14.53
CA THR A 237 -45.69 -17.11 -13.42
C THR A 237 -44.93 -17.73 -12.26
N TYR A 238 -44.36 -16.90 -11.40
CA TYR A 238 -43.75 -17.33 -10.16
C TYR A 238 -44.15 -16.43 -9.01
N GLU A 239 -44.03 -16.96 -7.79
CA GLU A 239 -44.22 -16.24 -6.53
C GLU A 239 -43.02 -16.48 -5.62
N ILE A 240 -42.55 -15.43 -4.94
CA ILE A 240 -41.50 -15.52 -3.93
C ILE A 240 -42.17 -15.79 -2.57
N VAL A 241 -41.72 -16.82 -1.91
CA VAL A 241 -42.22 -17.25 -0.59
C VAL A 241 -41.11 -17.19 0.46
N ASP A 242 -41.48 -17.14 1.73
CA ASP A 242 -40.52 -17.26 2.83
C ASP A 242 -39.92 -18.70 2.96
N SER A 243 -39.02 -18.89 3.89
CA SER A 243 -38.40 -20.21 4.17
C SER A 243 -39.41 -21.29 4.60
N GLY A 244 -40.63 -20.92 4.98
CA GLY A 244 -41.73 -21.80 5.34
C GLY A 244 -42.72 -22.09 4.20
N GLY A 245 -42.50 -21.53 3.00
CA GLY A 245 -43.38 -21.64 1.85
C GLY A 245 -44.60 -20.73 1.89
N THR A 246 -44.60 -19.70 2.76
CA THR A 246 -45.67 -18.72 2.85
C THR A 246 -45.38 -17.53 1.94
N PRO A 247 -46.36 -17.04 1.13
CA PRO A 247 -46.20 -15.82 0.32
C PRO A 247 -45.73 -14.64 1.15
N LEU A 248 -44.77 -13.87 0.61
CA LEU A 248 -44.27 -12.66 1.26
C LEU A 248 -45.40 -11.60 1.35
N VAL A 249 -45.28 -10.68 2.29
CA VAL A 249 -46.24 -9.57 2.48
C VAL A 249 -45.51 -8.24 2.33
N PRO A 250 -45.80 -7.46 1.28
CA PRO A 250 -46.75 -7.73 0.16
C PRO A 250 -46.28 -8.88 -0.75
N PRO A 251 -47.18 -9.58 -1.45
CA PRO A 251 -46.81 -10.66 -2.36
C PRO A 251 -45.84 -10.18 -3.46
N VAL A 252 -44.80 -10.96 -3.71
CA VAL A 252 -43.84 -10.72 -4.79
C VAL A 252 -44.05 -11.78 -5.86
N THR A 253 -44.67 -11.38 -6.97
CA THR A 253 -44.99 -12.27 -8.10
C THR A 253 -44.43 -11.71 -9.39
N GLY A 254 -44.08 -12.56 -10.35
CA GLY A 254 -43.62 -12.16 -11.66
C GLY A 254 -44.05 -13.13 -12.75
N ALA A 255 -43.95 -12.71 -14.02
CA ALA A 255 -44.06 -13.57 -15.18
C ALA A 255 -42.69 -14.22 -15.47
N LEU A 256 -42.69 -15.46 -15.95
CA LEU A 256 -41.53 -16.13 -16.47
C LEU A 256 -41.31 -15.64 -17.91
N GLU A 257 -40.42 -14.68 -18.10
CA GLU A 257 -40.02 -14.16 -19.41
C GLU A 257 -38.75 -14.88 -19.87
N GLU A 258 -38.84 -15.54 -21.03
CA GLU A 258 -37.72 -16.26 -21.63
C GLU A 258 -36.65 -15.27 -22.08
N ASN A 259 -35.40 -15.49 -21.70
CA ASN A 259 -34.26 -14.73 -22.16
C ASN A 259 -33.71 -15.27 -23.51
N ASP A 260 -32.71 -14.57 -24.08
CA ASP A 260 -32.12 -14.94 -25.36
C ASP A 260 -31.48 -16.34 -25.38
N ASP A 261 -31.14 -16.90 -24.23
CA ASP A 261 -30.54 -18.22 -24.02
C ASP A 261 -31.59 -19.31 -23.74
N GLY A 262 -32.89 -19.00 -23.69
CA GLY A 262 -33.96 -19.94 -23.43
C GLY A 262 -34.24 -20.24 -21.97
N GLY A 263 -33.67 -19.46 -21.05
CA GLY A 263 -33.93 -19.52 -19.61
C GLY A 263 -34.81 -18.37 -19.12
N TYR A 264 -35.24 -18.45 -17.86
CA TYR A 264 -36.10 -17.44 -17.22
C TYR A 264 -35.35 -16.71 -16.11
N ASN A 265 -35.15 -15.39 -16.25
CA ASN A 265 -34.48 -14.57 -15.23
C ASN A 265 -35.43 -14.21 -14.09
N ILE A 266 -35.06 -14.55 -12.87
CA ILE A 266 -35.79 -14.15 -11.66
C ILE A 266 -34.87 -13.31 -10.79
N ARG A 267 -35.33 -12.12 -10.41
CA ARG A 267 -34.61 -11.17 -9.57
C ARG A 267 -35.42 -10.86 -8.31
N TYR A 268 -34.75 -10.96 -7.16
CA TYR A 268 -35.35 -10.59 -5.89
C TYR A 268 -34.31 -10.09 -4.91
N ALA A 269 -34.57 -8.93 -4.29
CA ALA A 269 -33.75 -8.36 -3.23
C ALA A 269 -32.22 -8.36 -3.54
N GLY A 270 -31.88 -7.93 -4.76
CA GLY A 270 -30.47 -7.85 -5.20
C GLY A 270 -29.86 -9.18 -5.67
N VAL A 271 -30.59 -10.29 -5.57
CA VAL A 271 -30.16 -11.60 -6.08
C VAL A 271 -30.80 -11.87 -7.43
N SER A 272 -30.01 -12.42 -8.36
CA SER A 272 -30.46 -12.89 -9.68
C SER A 272 -30.20 -14.40 -9.82
N VAL A 273 -31.16 -15.13 -10.32
CA VAL A 273 -31.07 -16.53 -10.70
C VAL A 273 -31.71 -16.76 -12.05
N VAL A 274 -31.28 -17.79 -12.76
CA VAL A 274 -31.87 -18.23 -14.03
C VAL A 274 -32.48 -19.62 -13.81
N LEU A 275 -33.70 -19.81 -14.28
CA LEU A 275 -34.29 -21.13 -14.43
C LEU A 275 -34.10 -21.59 -15.89
N ASP A 276 -33.31 -22.63 -16.09
CA ASP A 276 -33.08 -23.26 -17.39
C ASP A 276 -33.97 -24.48 -17.57
N GLY A 277 -34.63 -24.62 -18.71
CA GLY A 277 -35.55 -25.70 -19.01
C GLY A 277 -37.02 -25.29 -18.77
N ALA A 278 -37.93 -26.28 -18.80
CA ALA A 278 -39.35 -26.05 -18.67
C ALA A 278 -39.84 -26.30 -17.23
N PRO A 279 -40.18 -25.28 -16.46
CA PRO A 279 -40.75 -25.45 -15.14
C PRO A 279 -42.20 -25.99 -15.25
N ALA A 280 -42.64 -26.80 -14.29
CA ALA A 280 -44.00 -27.25 -14.13
C ALA A 280 -44.73 -26.49 -13.03
N ALA A 281 -46.04 -26.41 -13.11
CA ALA A 281 -46.86 -25.78 -12.08
C ALA A 281 -46.64 -26.44 -10.73
N GLY A 282 -46.32 -25.66 -9.71
CA GLY A 282 -46.02 -26.13 -8.35
C GLY A 282 -44.56 -26.52 -8.09
N ASP A 283 -43.69 -26.48 -9.11
CA ASP A 283 -42.27 -26.66 -8.89
C ASP A 283 -41.74 -25.57 -7.95
N SER A 284 -40.81 -25.96 -7.07
CA SER A 284 -40.23 -25.01 -6.12
C SER A 284 -38.68 -25.06 -6.11
N PHE A 285 -38.11 -23.90 -5.90
CA PHE A 285 -36.68 -23.70 -5.82
C PHE A 285 -36.35 -22.84 -4.61
N THR A 286 -35.24 -23.08 -3.97
CA THR A 286 -34.80 -22.32 -2.79
C THR A 286 -33.52 -21.56 -3.07
N ILE A 287 -33.44 -20.34 -2.54
CA ILE A 287 -32.23 -19.52 -2.50
C ILE A 287 -31.95 -19.24 -1.04
N THR A 288 -30.77 -19.62 -0.56
CA THR A 288 -30.36 -19.41 0.84
C THR A 288 -29.08 -18.59 0.88
N THR A 289 -28.90 -17.80 1.95
CA THR A 289 -27.60 -17.19 2.24
C THR A 289 -26.58 -18.29 2.45
N GLY A 290 -25.38 -18.14 1.86
CA GLY A 290 -24.29 -19.11 1.98
C GLY A 290 -23.70 -19.25 3.38
N ASP A 291 -24.14 -18.46 4.36
CA ASP A 291 -23.72 -18.52 5.76
C ASP A 291 -24.41 -19.69 6.47
N SER A 292 -23.84 -20.87 6.31
CA SER A 292 -24.13 -21.95 7.27
C SER A 292 -23.33 -21.68 8.54
N THR A 293 -24.03 -21.65 9.68
CA THR A 293 -23.45 -21.51 11.03
C THR A 293 -22.46 -22.63 11.42
N ALA A 294 -22.16 -23.54 10.52
CA ALA A 294 -21.35 -24.75 10.79
C ALA A 294 -19.93 -24.70 10.20
N THR A 295 -19.63 -23.78 9.28
CA THR A 295 -18.30 -23.65 8.70
C THR A 295 -18.05 -22.21 8.28
N SER A 296 -16.82 -21.76 8.44
CA SER A 296 -16.27 -20.45 8.11
C SER A 296 -16.36 -20.05 6.62
N ASP A 297 -17.32 -20.52 5.88
CA ASP A 297 -17.61 -20.12 4.50
C ASP A 297 -18.29 -18.76 4.49
N LYS A 298 -17.48 -17.74 4.74
CA LYS A 298 -17.84 -16.37 4.38
C LYS A 298 -17.87 -16.27 2.86
N ARG A 299 -19.06 -16.47 2.28
CA ARG A 299 -19.25 -16.29 0.83
C ARG A 299 -19.24 -14.82 0.39
N GLU A 300 -19.02 -13.88 1.32
CA GLU A 300 -18.88 -12.46 1.00
C GLU A 300 -17.64 -12.17 0.17
N THR A 301 -16.56 -12.89 0.43
CA THR A 301 -15.29 -12.74 -0.26
C THR A 301 -14.78 -14.06 -0.78
N ARG A 302 -14.03 -14.01 -1.87
CA ARG A 302 -13.35 -15.16 -2.44
C ARG A 302 -11.99 -14.76 -2.97
N GLY A 303 -10.98 -15.54 -2.63
CA GLY A 303 -9.61 -15.30 -3.08
C GLY A 303 -9.47 -15.44 -4.60
N ILE A 304 -8.54 -14.68 -5.17
CA ILE A 304 -8.24 -14.71 -6.61
C ILE A 304 -7.81 -16.11 -7.05
N LEU A 305 -6.84 -16.70 -6.35
CA LEU A 305 -6.34 -18.05 -6.66
C LEU A 305 -7.44 -19.10 -6.52
N GLU A 306 -8.30 -18.98 -5.52
CA GLU A 306 -9.43 -19.88 -5.32
C GLU A 306 -10.47 -19.74 -6.44
N THR A 307 -10.71 -18.52 -6.93
CA THR A 307 -11.61 -18.26 -8.06
C THR A 307 -11.09 -18.94 -9.33
N ILE A 308 -9.78 -18.84 -9.60
CA ILE A 308 -9.15 -19.45 -10.78
C ILE A 308 -9.10 -20.97 -10.64
N ALA A 309 -8.75 -21.49 -9.47
CA ALA A 309 -8.73 -22.93 -9.22
C ALA A 309 -10.11 -23.59 -9.43
N ASN A 310 -11.19 -22.92 -8.98
CA ASN A 310 -12.57 -23.39 -9.22
C ASN A 310 -12.94 -23.41 -10.72
N LEU A 311 -12.53 -22.41 -11.48
CA LEU A 311 -12.71 -22.41 -12.94
C LEU A 311 -11.94 -23.57 -13.58
N ARG A 312 -10.67 -23.75 -13.22
CA ARG A 312 -9.82 -24.83 -13.73
C ARG A 312 -10.44 -26.20 -13.46
N GLU A 313 -10.83 -26.48 -12.22
CA GLU A 313 -11.49 -27.75 -11.82
C GLU A 313 -12.78 -27.98 -12.62
N THR A 314 -13.56 -26.92 -12.83
CA THR A 314 -14.78 -26.96 -13.65
C THR A 314 -14.49 -27.30 -15.12
N LEU A 315 -13.37 -26.84 -15.68
CA LEU A 315 -12.97 -27.15 -17.06
C LEU A 315 -12.36 -28.56 -17.21
N GLU A 316 -11.70 -29.06 -16.17
CA GLU A 316 -11.17 -30.44 -16.11
C GLU A 316 -12.27 -31.48 -15.99
N THR A 317 -13.43 -31.10 -15.42
CA THR A 317 -14.56 -32.02 -15.20
C THR A 317 -15.24 -32.32 -16.55
N PRO A 318 -15.32 -33.60 -17.00
CA PRO A 318 -15.98 -33.96 -18.24
C PRO A 318 -17.47 -33.62 -18.21
N THR A 319 -17.98 -33.08 -19.30
CA THR A 319 -19.38 -32.66 -19.43
C THR A 319 -20.20 -33.79 -20.00
N THR A 320 -20.92 -34.53 -19.16
CA THR A 320 -21.71 -35.73 -19.57
C THR A 320 -23.20 -35.43 -19.72
N SER A 321 -23.68 -34.38 -19.07
CA SER A 321 -25.10 -34.01 -19.02
C SER A 321 -25.37 -32.55 -19.45
N SER A 322 -26.62 -32.23 -19.71
CA SER A 322 -27.04 -30.83 -19.90
C SER A 322 -26.82 -30.02 -18.62
N GLU A 323 -26.94 -30.68 -17.49
CA GLU A 323 -26.70 -30.11 -16.16
C GLU A 323 -25.27 -29.61 -16.01
N ASP A 324 -24.30 -30.47 -16.34
CA ASP A 324 -22.90 -30.09 -16.24
C ASP A 324 -22.56 -28.89 -17.14
N LYS A 325 -23.21 -28.79 -18.32
CA LYS A 325 -23.04 -27.65 -19.22
C LYS A 325 -23.53 -26.33 -18.62
N LEU A 326 -24.73 -26.37 -17.99
CA LEU A 326 -25.30 -25.18 -17.35
C LEU A 326 -24.49 -24.77 -16.14
N GLN A 327 -24.11 -25.70 -15.28
CA GLN A 327 -23.26 -25.42 -14.13
C GLN A 327 -21.91 -24.79 -14.54
N ARG A 328 -21.29 -25.32 -15.59
CA ARG A 328 -20.04 -24.75 -16.13
C ARG A 328 -20.24 -23.32 -16.64
N ARG A 329 -21.34 -23.07 -17.40
CA ARG A 329 -21.71 -21.73 -17.84
C ARG A 329 -21.81 -20.75 -16.66
N ASP A 330 -22.49 -21.18 -15.60
CA ASP A 330 -22.69 -20.38 -14.40
C ASP A 330 -21.36 -20.10 -13.67
N VAL A 331 -20.49 -21.11 -13.52
CA VAL A 331 -19.16 -20.93 -12.93
C VAL A 331 -18.30 -19.97 -13.75
N ILE A 332 -18.34 -20.04 -15.07
CA ILE A 332 -17.61 -19.11 -15.94
C ILE A 332 -18.12 -17.69 -15.76
N ALA A 333 -19.45 -17.47 -15.74
CA ALA A 333 -20.03 -16.16 -15.52
C ALA A 333 -19.64 -15.57 -14.15
N ILE A 334 -19.77 -16.35 -13.09
CA ILE A 334 -19.33 -15.95 -11.73
C ILE A 334 -17.85 -15.65 -11.69
N THR A 335 -17.03 -16.45 -12.38
CA THR A 335 -15.58 -16.21 -12.43
C THR A 335 -15.25 -14.89 -13.11
N LEU A 336 -15.90 -14.57 -14.23
CA LEU A 336 -15.70 -13.30 -14.92
C LEU A 336 -16.03 -12.09 -14.01
N ASP A 337 -17.15 -12.14 -13.32
CA ASP A 337 -17.53 -11.06 -12.40
C ASP A 337 -16.58 -10.95 -11.19
N ASN A 338 -16.13 -12.09 -10.65
CA ASN A 338 -15.16 -12.11 -9.55
C ASN A 338 -13.78 -11.61 -10.01
N LEU A 339 -13.35 -11.92 -11.25
CA LEU A 339 -12.12 -11.37 -11.82
C LEU A 339 -12.23 -9.86 -12.04
N ASP A 340 -13.38 -9.36 -12.49
CA ASP A 340 -13.62 -7.93 -12.62
C ASP A 340 -13.54 -7.22 -11.24
N ASN A 341 -14.07 -7.83 -10.18
CA ASN A 341 -13.91 -7.36 -8.80
C ASN A 341 -12.45 -7.37 -8.36
N ALA A 342 -11.71 -8.44 -8.68
CA ALA A 342 -10.28 -8.56 -8.36
C ALA A 342 -9.44 -7.48 -9.06
N MET A 343 -9.67 -7.27 -10.35
CA MET A 343 -8.98 -6.22 -11.12
C MET A 343 -9.31 -4.83 -10.58
N ASN A 344 -10.55 -4.57 -10.18
CA ASN A 344 -10.95 -3.31 -9.55
C ASN A 344 -10.24 -3.11 -8.20
N SER A 345 -10.10 -4.15 -7.37
CA SER A 345 -9.34 -4.09 -6.12
C SER A 345 -7.87 -3.72 -6.36
N VAL A 346 -7.22 -4.38 -7.32
CA VAL A 346 -5.84 -4.08 -7.71
C VAL A 346 -5.70 -2.64 -8.19
N LEU A 347 -6.59 -2.16 -9.07
CA LEU A 347 -6.58 -0.79 -9.58
C LEU A 347 -6.78 0.26 -8.47
N GLN A 348 -7.63 -0.03 -7.48
CA GLN A 348 -7.85 0.84 -6.32
C GLN A 348 -6.56 0.99 -5.50
N VAL A 349 -5.83 -0.10 -5.27
CA VAL A 349 -4.56 -0.05 -4.55
C VAL A 349 -3.48 0.66 -5.37
N GLN A 350 -3.39 0.43 -6.68
CA GLN A 350 -2.49 1.18 -7.56
C GLN A 350 -2.77 2.69 -7.50
N THR A 351 -4.04 3.09 -7.48
CA THR A 351 -4.43 4.50 -7.31
C THR A 351 -3.96 5.05 -5.95
N THR A 352 -4.08 4.25 -4.89
CA THR A 352 -3.62 4.62 -3.54
C THR A 352 -2.10 4.74 -3.49
N ILE A 353 -1.36 3.83 -4.14
CA ILE A 353 0.10 3.90 -4.28
C ILE A 353 0.50 5.19 -5.01
N GLY A 354 -0.14 5.51 -6.13
CA GLY A 354 0.09 6.76 -6.86
C GLY A 354 -0.15 8.00 -6.00
N ALA A 355 -1.22 8.01 -5.20
CA ALA A 355 -1.48 9.10 -4.25
C ALA A 355 -0.40 9.22 -3.17
N ARG A 356 0.10 8.09 -2.63
CA ARG A 356 1.21 8.09 -1.66
C ARG A 356 2.51 8.61 -2.29
N MET A 357 2.83 8.24 -3.53
CA MET A 357 4.00 8.74 -4.26
C MET A 357 3.91 10.26 -4.48
N ASN A 358 2.76 10.80 -4.83
CA ASN A 358 2.54 12.25 -4.94
C ASN A 358 2.73 12.98 -3.60
N VAL A 359 2.30 12.37 -2.48
CA VAL A 359 2.54 12.93 -1.13
C VAL A 359 4.03 12.93 -0.80
N ILE A 360 4.77 11.88 -1.17
CA ILE A 360 6.22 11.79 -0.99
C ILE A 360 6.89 12.89 -1.80
N GLU A 361 6.58 13.05 -3.08
CA GLU A 361 7.17 14.06 -3.97
C GLU A 361 6.94 15.49 -3.45
N SER A 362 5.70 15.84 -3.11
CA SER A 362 5.39 17.16 -2.57
C SER A 362 6.11 17.43 -1.24
N THR A 363 6.25 16.41 -0.38
CA THR A 363 6.97 16.53 0.89
C THR A 363 8.47 16.64 0.67
N GLN A 364 9.02 15.95 -0.33
CA GLN A 364 10.43 16.05 -0.70
C GLN A 364 10.79 17.46 -1.18
N LEU A 365 9.92 18.10 -1.97
CA LEU A 365 10.09 19.50 -2.38
C LEU A 365 10.08 20.44 -1.16
N GLN A 366 9.11 20.30 -0.24
CA GLN A 366 9.04 21.10 0.99
C GLN A 366 10.28 20.92 1.87
N ASN A 367 10.73 19.67 2.07
CA ASN A 367 11.93 19.40 2.87
C ASN A 367 13.19 19.93 2.18
N GLY A 368 13.24 19.96 0.85
CA GLY A 368 14.30 20.58 0.07
C GLY A 368 14.40 22.08 0.31
N GLU A 369 13.26 22.78 0.28
CA GLU A 369 13.20 24.22 0.58
C GLU A 369 13.64 24.52 2.02
N LEU A 370 13.16 23.75 3.01
CA LEU A 370 13.59 23.88 4.40
C LEU A 370 15.09 23.64 4.57
N SER A 371 15.67 22.67 3.87
CA SER A 371 17.10 22.39 3.88
C SER A 371 17.91 23.56 3.31
N LEU A 372 17.44 24.20 2.25
CA LEU A 372 18.08 25.40 1.67
C LEU A 372 18.02 26.57 2.65
N ILE A 373 16.87 26.81 3.29
CA ILE A 373 16.74 27.87 4.32
C ILE A 373 17.69 27.59 5.48
N ASN A 374 17.73 26.37 6.00
CA ASN A 374 18.62 26.00 7.11
C ASN A 374 20.09 26.18 6.73
N THR A 375 20.47 25.82 5.50
CA THR A 375 21.84 26.02 5.00
C THR A 375 22.16 27.51 4.90
N SER A 376 21.25 28.35 4.37
CA SER A 376 21.45 29.79 4.27
C SER A 376 21.60 30.43 5.64
N VAL A 377 20.75 30.10 6.62
CA VAL A 377 20.83 30.62 8.00
C VAL A 377 22.10 30.12 8.70
N THR A 378 22.50 28.88 8.47
CA THR A 378 23.77 28.35 9.00
C THR A 378 24.97 29.13 8.44
N SER A 379 25.02 29.38 7.15
CA SER A 379 26.04 30.17 6.48
C SER A 379 26.10 31.61 7.03
N GLU A 380 24.95 32.27 7.20
CA GLU A 380 24.89 33.64 7.78
C GLU A 380 25.44 33.68 9.22
N LEU A 381 25.23 32.62 10.01
CA LEU A 381 25.70 32.57 11.40
C LEU A 381 27.16 32.14 11.53
N GLU A 382 27.61 31.19 10.71
CA GLU A 382 28.89 30.49 10.89
C GLU A 382 30.00 30.99 9.95
N ASP A 383 29.66 31.42 8.71
CA ASP A 383 30.66 31.77 7.70
C ASP A 383 31.40 33.06 8.05
N LEU A 384 32.67 33.07 7.71
CA LEU A 384 33.58 34.21 7.94
C LEU A 384 33.55 35.20 6.77
N ASP A 385 33.37 36.49 7.08
CA ASP A 385 33.72 37.53 6.13
C ASP A 385 35.24 37.65 5.99
N TYR A 386 35.75 37.08 4.90
CA TYR A 386 37.20 37.08 4.62
C TYR A 386 37.78 38.45 4.47
N ALA A 387 37.07 39.46 3.94
CA ALA A 387 37.58 40.81 3.76
C ALA A 387 37.79 41.49 5.09
N GLU A 388 36.81 41.37 6.00
CA GLU A 388 36.94 41.89 7.37
C GLU A 388 38.03 41.13 8.14
N ALA A 389 38.07 39.82 8.07
CA ALA A 389 39.01 38.96 8.80
C ALA A 389 40.47 39.24 8.38
N LEU A 390 40.75 39.40 7.08
CA LEU A 390 42.09 39.71 6.59
C LEU A 390 42.53 41.14 7.02
N SER A 391 41.60 42.10 6.99
CA SER A 391 41.85 43.44 7.49
C SER A 391 42.17 43.43 8.98
N ARG A 392 41.40 42.68 9.79
CA ARG A 392 41.60 42.52 11.21
C ARG A 392 42.90 41.80 11.52
N LEU A 393 43.28 40.75 10.76
CA LEU A 393 44.57 40.05 10.94
C LEU A 393 45.76 40.99 10.65
N SER A 394 45.69 41.78 9.54
CA SER A 394 46.70 42.74 9.21
C SER A 394 46.90 43.80 10.32
N LEU A 395 45.83 44.30 10.87
CA LEU A 395 45.90 45.24 12.01
C LEU A 395 46.48 44.59 13.25
N GLN A 396 46.07 43.36 13.57
CA GLN A 396 46.57 42.62 14.75
C GLN A 396 48.05 42.28 14.64
N THR A 397 48.56 41.95 13.45
CA THR A 397 49.96 41.71 13.23
C THR A 397 50.81 42.99 13.39
N ILE A 398 50.34 44.12 12.87
CA ILE A 398 50.99 45.43 13.07
C ILE A 398 51.03 45.81 14.56
N VAL A 399 49.90 45.62 15.28
CA VAL A 399 49.82 45.91 16.72
C VAL A 399 50.76 44.97 17.51
N LEU A 400 50.84 43.70 17.15
CA LEU A 400 51.74 42.75 17.77
C LEU A 400 53.21 43.11 17.57
N GLU A 401 53.61 43.47 16.34
CA GLU A 401 54.96 43.94 16.04
C GLU A 401 55.32 45.23 16.82
N ALA A 402 54.42 46.20 16.85
CA ALA A 402 54.59 47.44 17.62
C ALA A 402 54.73 47.20 19.13
N ALA A 403 53.89 46.27 19.66
CA ALA A 403 53.97 45.89 21.07
C ALA A 403 55.29 45.19 21.42
N GLN A 404 55.79 44.28 20.56
CA GLN A 404 57.07 43.64 20.70
C GLN A 404 58.25 44.64 20.68
N GLN A 405 58.25 45.55 19.71
CA GLN A 405 59.29 46.59 19.60
C GLN A 405 59.25 47.52 20.79
N SER A 406 58.08 47.96 21.25
CA SER A 406 57.93 48.82 22.43
C SER A 406 58.38 48.12 23.71
N PHE A 407 58.05 46.84 23.85
CA PHE A 407 58.49 46.04 24.98
C PHE A 407 60.02 45.88 25.06
N VAL A 408 60.69 45.61 23.91
CA VAL A 408 62.14 45.54 23.84
C VAL A 408 62.79 46.87 24.21
N LYS A 409 62.25 48.01 23.73
CA LYS A 409 62.78 49.35 24.10
C LYS A 409 62.60 49.65 25.57
N VAL A 410 61.42 49.38 26.17
CA VAL A 410 61.16 49.65 27.57
C VAL A 410 61.97 48.73 28.49
N SER A 411 62.12 47.44 28.16
CA SER A 411 62.90 46.48 28.96
C SER A 411 64.39 46.81 28.89
N GLY A 412 64.91 47.28 27.73
CA GLY A 412 66.31 47.75 27.57
C GLY A 412 66.63 48.99 28.38
N LEU A 413 65.71 49.97 28.43
CA LEU A 413 65.88 51.16 29.26
C LEU A 413 65.83 50.85 30.77
N SER A 414 65.09 49.82 31.20
CA SER A 414 65.03 49.41 32.60
C SER A 414 66.32 48.69 33.07
N LEU A 415 67.01 47.94 32.16
CA LEU A 415 68.25 47.26 32.44
C LEU A 415 69.42 48.28 32.60
N PHE A 416 69.42 49.35 31.83
CA PHE A 416 70.44 50.43 31.88
C PHE A 416 70.34 51.29 33.14
N ASN A 417 69.15 51.37 33.80
CA ASN A 417 68.97 52.10 35.05
C ASN A 417 69.28 51.24 36.32
N LEU A 418 69.67 50.00 36.17
CA LEU A 418 70.07 49.05 37.25
C LEU A 418 71.57 48.75 37.27
N LEU A 419 72.34 49.23 36.33
CA LEU A 419 73.80 49.27 36.27
C LEU A 419 74.29 50.65 36.64
#